data_74bd1d23645973d4e7b3f7ca9ec88f36
#
_entry.id   74bd1d23645973d4e7b3f7ca9ec88f36
#
_cell.length_a   1.000
_cell.length_b   1.000
_cell.length_c   1.000
_cell.angle_alpha   90.00
_cell.angle_beta   90.00
_cell.angle_gamma   90.00
#
_symmetry.space_group_name_H-M   'P 1'
#
loop_
_entity.id
_entity.type
_entity.pdbx_description
1 polymer ?
#
loop_
_entity_poly.entity_id
_entity_poly.type
_entity_poly.pdbx_seq_one_letter_code
_entity_poly.pdbx_strand_id
1 'polypeptide(L)'
;MSSDEYLQNNNALAVFCNLPTSAYVFNKNGNYFDLQHFINSPEMYESNLYKYMSSTNMLISAHYWDPKSPRLFAKKDIEKYNNLKVIGDITCDVNGSIPTTSRPSTIIDPYYYLDRTTLREVNQHDQALAVMAVDNLPSELPKDSSKEFG
;
A
#
# COMPACT_ATOMS: atom_id res chain seq x y z
N MET A 1 -2.97 -8.35 15.79
CA MET A 1 -3.24 -7.03 16.38
C MET A 1 -4.33 -6.35 15.58
N SER A 2 -5.35 -5.81 16.24
CA SER A 2 -6.40 -5.01 15.58
C SER A 2 -5.86 -3.65 15.14
N SER A 3 -6.62 -2.96 14.27
CA SER A 3 -6.25 -1.61 13.82
C SER A 3 -6.17 -0.60 14.97
N ASP A 4 -7.01 -0.75 15.99
CA ASP A 4 -7.03 0.15 17.14
C ASP A 4 -5.88 -0.13 18.11
N GLU A 5 -5.51 -1.40 18.32
CA GLU A 5 -4.31 -1.78 19.08
C GLU A 5 -3.02 -1.29 18.44
N TYR A 6 -2.95 -1.27 17.08
CA TYR A 6 -1.81 -0.70 16.36
C TYR A 6 -1.61 0.78 16.68
N LEU A 7 -2.68 1.58 16.69
CA LEU A 7 -2.59 3.02 16.95
C LEU A 7 -2.20 3.35 18.40
N GLN A 8 -2.39 2.42 19.34
CA GLN A 8 -2.12 2.60 20.77
C GLN A 8 -0.81 1.95 21.25
N ASN A 9 -0.17 1.11 20.43
CA ASN A 9 1.01 0.35 20.84
C ASN A 9 2.30 1.14 20.65
N ASN A 10 2.79 1.75 21.74
CA ASN A 10 4.02 2.55 21.75
C ASN A 10 5.27 1.80 22.24
N ASN A 11 5.15 0.53 22.69
CA ASN A 11 6.22 -0.19 23.38
C ASN A 11 6.76 -1.41 22.63
N ALA A 12 6.23 -1.77 21.48
CA ALA A 12 6.70 -2.93 20.71
C ALA A 12 7.92 -2.56 19.85
N LEU A 13 8.91 -3.47 19.81
CA LEU A 13 10.08 -3.33 18.90
C LEU A 13 9.67 -3.41 17.41
N ALA A 14 8.67 -4.21 17.12
CA ALA A 14 8.05 -4.29 15.80
C ALA A 14 6.56 -4.61 15.96
N VAL A 15 5.72 -3.94 15.16
CA VAL A 15 4.27 -4.15 15.14
C VAL A 15 3.85 -4.48 13.73
N PHE A 16 3.19 -5.62 13.55
CA PHE A 16 2.54 -6.00 12.31
C PHE A 16 1.01 -5.84 12.46
N CYS A 17 0.41 -5.08 11.55
CA CYS A 17 -1.03 -4.86 11.52
C CYS A 17 -1.61 -5.26 10.16
N ASN A 18 -2.52 -6.23 10.17
CA ASN A 18 -3.32 -6.58 9.00
C ASN A 18 -4.60 -5.74 9.00
N LEU A 19 -4.78 -4.90 7.98
CA LEU A 19 -5.93 -4.03 7.83
C LEU A 19 -6.94 -4.64 6.84
N PRO A 20 -8.13 -5.05 7.29
CA PRO A 20 -9.20 -5.40 6.36
C PRO A 20 -9.66 -4.16 5.59
N THR A 21 -10.21 -4.33 4.39
CA THR A 21 -10.67 -3.22 3.54
C THR A 21 -11.60 -2.25 4.27
N SER A 22 -12.49 -2.76 5.11
CA SER A 22 -13.40 -1.96 5.95
C SER A 22 -12.72 -1.04 6.96
N ALA A 23 -11.44 -1.28 7.26
CA ALA A 23 -10.68 -0.43 8.19
C ALA A 23 -10.14 0.84 7.54
N TYR A 24 -9.92 0.83 6.22
CA TYR A 24 -9.31 1.94 5.49
C TYR A 24 -10.13 2.44 4.27
N VAL A 25 -11.30 1.84 4.00
CA VAL A 25 -12.25 2.29 2.98
C VAL A 25 -13.60 2.56 3.63
N PHE A 26 -14.21 3.67 3.29
CA PHE A 26 -15.53 4.05 3.81
C PHE A 26 -16.45 4.56 2.70
N ASN A 27 -17.76 4.38 2.91
CA ASN A 27 -18.79 4.85 1.98
C ASN A 27 -18.99 6.38 2.16
N LYS A 28 -18.94 7.13 1.06
CA LYS A 28 -19.11 8.60 1.04
C LYS A 28 -20.44 9.09 1.61
N ASN A 29 -21.48 8.27 1.52
CA ASN A 29 -22.81 8.60 2.04
C ASN A 29 -22.98 8.25 3.52
N GLY A 30 -21.92 7.83 4.22
CA GLY A 30 -21.96 7.48 5.65
C GLY A 30 -22.57 6.12 5.96
N ASN A 31 -22.88 5.32 4.96
CA ASN A 31 -23.34 3.94 5.16
C ASN A 31 -22.19 3.04 5.67
N TYR A 32 -22.54 1.96 6.37
CA TYR A 32 -21.56 0.93 6.73
C TYR A 32 -20.88 0.37 5.48
N PHE A 33 -19.63 -0.08 5.66
CA PHE A 33 -18.90 -0.75 4.59
C PHE A 33 -19.59 -2.07 4.24
N ASP A 34 -19.88 -2.25 2.97
CA ASP A 34 -20.38 -3.49 2.39
C ASP A 34 -19.47 -3.89 1.22
N LEU A 35 -18.86 -5.07 1.30
CA LEU A 35 -17.88 -5.53 0.31
C LEU A 35 -18.52 -5.71 -1.08
N GLN A 36 -19.74 -6.27 -1.15
CA GLN A 36 -20.39 -6.48 -2.44
C GLN A 36 -20.77 -5.15 -3.10
N HIS A 37 -21.24 -4.20 -2.30
CA HIS A 37 -21.52 -2.84 -2.78
C HIS A 37 -20.23 -2.13 -3.22
N PHE A 38 -19.12 -2.29 -2.46
CA PHE A 38 -17.82 -1.74 -2.84
C PHE A 38 -17.32 -2.29 -4.18
N ILE A 39 -17.44 -3.61 -4.40
CA ILE A 39 -17.07 -4.25 -5.68
C ILE A 39 -17.90 -3.70 -6.84
N ASN A 40 -19.21 -3.52 -6.65
CA ASN A 40 -20.13 -3.10 -7.71
C ASN A 40 -20.12 -1.59 -7.98
N SER A 41 -19.79 -0.77 -6.97
CA SER A 41 -19.85 0.70 -7.02
C SER A 41 -18.68 1.33 -6.26
N PRO A 42 -17.43 1.03 -6.65
CA PRO A 42 -16.23 1.47 -5.93
C PRO A 42 -16.08 3.00 -5.88
N GLU A 43 -16.62 3.72 -6.86
CA GLU A 43 -16.63 5.17 -6.91
C GLU A 43 -17.42 5.84 -5.77
N MET A 44 -18.29 5.08 -5.08
CA MET A 44 -19.04 5.54 -3.92
C MET A 44 -18.20 5.50 -2.61
N TYR A 45 -16.94 5.11 -2.71
CA TYR A 45 -16.07 4.94 -1.55
C TYR A 45 -14.84 5.83 -1.62
N GLU A 46 -14.25 6.07 -0.46
CA GLU A 46 -12.99 6.79 -0.28
C GLU A 46 -12.07 6.06 0.69
N SER A 47 -10.75 6.31 0.55
CA SER A 47 -9.75 5.79 1.47
C SER A 47 -9.55 6.73 2.66
N ASN A 48 -9.45 6.17 3.85
CA ASN A 48 -8.99 6.86 5.06
C ASN A 48 -7.72 6.21 5.64
N LEU A 49 -6.92 5.58 4.79
CA LEU A 49 -5.65 4.95 5.20
C LEU A 49 -4.71 5.95 5.89
N TYR A 50 -4.85 7.24 5.60
CA TYR A 50 -4.04 8.32 6.18
C TYR A 50 -3.93 8.25 7.71
N LYS A 51 -4.98 7.77 8.39
CA LYS A 51 -5.01 7.65 9.87
C LYS A 51 -3.95 6.70 10.44
N TYR A 52 -3.44 5.77 9.61
CA TYR A 52 -2.40 4.82 10.01
C TYR A 52 -1.00 5.27 9.57
N MET A 53 -0.91 6.11 8.54
CA MET A 53 0.34 6.39 7.83
C MET A 53 1.38 7.14 8.67
N SER A 54 0.95 7.96 9.63
CA SER A 54 1.87 8.70 10.52
C SER A 54 2.71 7.78 11.41
N SER A 55 2.19 6.58 11.73
CA SER A 55 2.86 5.57 12.57
C SER A 55 3.47 4.42 11.76
N THR A 56 3.27 4.41 10.43
CA THR A 56 3.71 3.33 9.55
C THR A 56 5.14 3.55 9.10
N ASN A 57 5.99 2.53 9.27
CA ASN A 57 7.34 2.52 8.73
C ASN A 57 7.42 1.78 7.39
N MET A 58 6.64 0.71 7.24
CA MET A 58 6.53 -0.09 6.03
C MET A 58 5.06 -0.34 5.71
N LEU A 59 4.65 -0.02 4.50
CA LEU A 59 3.35 -0.36 3.94
C LEU A 59 3.50 -1.51 2.95
N ILE A 60 2.73 -2.59 3.13
CA ILE A 60 2.60 -3.66 2.13
C ILE A 60 1.18 -3.61 1.59
N SER A 61 1.05 -3.48 0.28
CA SER A 61 -0.21 -3.42 -0.44
C SER A 61 -0.37 -4.68 -1.30
N ALA A 62 -1.37 -5.50 -0.98
CA ALA A 62 -1.62 -6.79 -1.63
C ALA A 62 -3.13 -7.00 -1.89
N HIS A 63 -3.83 -5.96 -2.30
CA HIS A 63 -5.27 -6.02 -2.57
C HIS A 63 -5.55 -5.91 -4.07
N TYR A 64 -6.69 -6.41 -4.50
CA TYR A 64 -7.19 -6.13 -5.85
C TYR A 64 -7.59 -4.65 -5.96
N TRP A 65 -7.22 -4.03 -7.07
CA TRP A 65 -7.61 -2.65 -7.38
C TRP A 65 -8.23 -2.55 -8.76
N ASP A 66 -9.30 -1.77 -8.84
CA ASP A 66 -9.97 -1.38 -10.09
C ASP A 66 -9.76 0.14 -10.29
N PRO A 67 -9.59 0.65 -11.52
CA PRO A 67 -9.41 2.08 -11.78
C PRO A 67 -10.51 3.00 -11.23
N LYS A 68 -11.71 2.48 -10.94
CA LYS A 68 -12.79 3.22 -10.29
C LYS A 68 -12.68 3.23 -8.77
N SER A 69 -11.87 2.32 -8.21
CA SER A 69 -11.65 2.24 -6.76
C SER A 69 -10.80 3.42 -6.26
N PRO A 70 -10.98 3.83 -5.00
CA PRO A 70 -10.17 4.90 -4.43
C PRO A 70 -8.70 4.50 -4.37
N ARG A 71 -7.82 5.45 -4.63
CA ARG A 71 -6.40 5.30 -4.29
C ARG A 71 -6.22 5.33 -2.79
N LEU A 72 -5.22 4.62 -2.27
CA LEU A 72 -4.99 4.53 -0.83
C LEU A 72 -4.59 5.88 -0.21
N PHE A 73 -3.86 6.70 -0.96
CA PHE A 73 -3.48 8.07 -0.58
C PHE A 73 -3.19 8.92 -1.83
N ALA A 74 -3.05 10.23 -1.68
CA ALA A 74 -2.63 11.10 -2.78
C ALA A 74 -1.10 11.23 -2.82
N LYS A 75 -0.51 11.37 -4.01
CA LYS A 75 0.94 11.57 -4.22
C LYS A 75 1.52 12.67 -3.31
N LYS A 76 0.82 13.79 -3.20
CA LYS A 76 1.22 14.94 -2.37
C LYS A 76 1.28 14.65 -0.87
N ASP A 77 0.65 13.57 -0.40
CA ASP A 77 0.61 13.26 1.02
C ASP A 77 1.86 12.52 1.50
N ILE A 78 2.68 12.01 0.57
CA ILE A 78 3.93 11.31 0.91
C ILE A 78 4.89 12.18 1.74
N GLU A 79 4.94 13.47 1.47
CA GLU A 79 5.76 14.41 2.25
C GLU A 79 5.38 14.45 3.74
N LYS A 80 4.12 14.16 4.07
CA LYS A 80 3.61 14.16 5.45
C LYS A 80 3.94 12.88 6.20
N TYR A 81 4.25 11.79 5.49
CA TYR A 81 4.45 10.45 6.07
C TYR A 81 5.93 10.17 6.34
N ASN A 82 6.57 11.02 7.17
CA ASN A 82 8.02 10.99 7.43
C ASN A 82 8.53 9.66 7.97
N ASN A 83 7.67 8.92 8.69
CA ASN A 83 8.02 7.61 9.25
C ASN A 83 7.99 6.49 8.21
N LEU A 84 7.23 6.65 7.12
CA LEU A 84 7.14 5.66 6.07
C LEU A 84 8.45 5.59 5.29
N LYS A 85 9.15 4.47 5.35
CA LYS A 85 10.45 4.25 4.69
C LYS A 85 10.36 3.35 3.49
N VAL A 86 9.41 2.41 3.52
CA VAL A 86 9.27 1.37 2.49
C VAL A 86 7.82 1.19 2.08
N ILE A 87 7.58 1.08 0.80
CA ILE A 87 6.32 0.58 0.23
C ILE A 87 6.62 -0.68 -0.56
N GLY A 88 5.99 -1.80 -0.17
CA GLY A 88 5.92 -3.03 -0.94
C GLY A 88 4.58 -3.09 -1.67
N ASP A 89 4.56 -2.74 -2.94
CA ASP A 89 3.36 -2.77 -3.76
C ASP A 89 3.28 -4.09 -4.53
N ILE A 90 2.59 -5.06 -3.93
CA ILE A 90 2.37 -6.38 -4.53
C ILE A 90 1.35 -6.31 -5.67
N THR A 91 0.50 -5.28 -5.69
CA THR A 91 -0.45 -5.08 -6.80
C THR A 91 0.26 -4.68 -8.09
N CYS A 92 1.40 -4.01 -8.00
CA CYS A 92 2.27 -3.61 -9.10
C CYS A 92 1.59 -2.75 -10.19
N ASP A 93 0.43 -2.15 -9.88
CA ASP A 93 -0.31 -1.32 -10.83
C ASP A 93 0.32 0.08 -10.94
N VAL A 94 0.97 0.36 -12.06
CA VAL A 94 1.60 1.67 -12.30
C VAL A 94 0.57 2.80 -12.19
N ASN A 95 0.83 3.75 -11.28
CA ASN A 95 -0.13 4.80 -10.90
C ASN A 95 -1.49 4.27 -10.42
N GLY A 96 -1.52 3.05 -9.89
CA GLY A 96 -2.69 2.36 -9.39
C GLY A 96 -3.12 2.81 -7.98
N SER A 97 -3.48 1.84 -7.15
CA SER A 97 -3.89 2.08 -5.76
C SER A 97 -2.80 2.76 -4.93
N ILE A 98 -1.54 2.41 -5.22
CA ILE A 98 -0.34 3.04 -4.66
C ILE A 98 0.20 4.05 -5.69
N PRO A 99 -0.11 5.33 -5.54
CA PRO A 99 0.19 6.32 -6.58
C PRO A 99 1.70 6.64 -6.72
N THR A 100 2.55 6.14 -5.82
CA THR A 100 4.02 6.24 -5.90
C THR A 100 4.64 5.14 -6.76
N THR A 101 3.90 4.10 -7.13
CA THR A 101 4.38 3.08 -8.05
C THR A 101 4.44 3.67 -9.46
N SER A 102 5.64 4.08 -9.87
CA SER A 102 5.90 4.76 -11.15
C SER A 102 6.28 3.78 -12.27
N ARG A 103 6.85 2.64 -11.90
CA ARG A 103 7.22 1.53 -12.80
C ARG A 103 7.20 0.21 -12.05
N PRO A 104 7.09 -0.92 -12.74
CA PRO A 104 7.41 -2.21 -12.13
C PRO A 104 8.91 -2.29 -11.82
N SER A 105 9.25 -3.12 -10.86
CA SER A 105 10.61 -3.55 -10.58
C SER A 105 10.78 -5.02 -10.93
N THR A 106 12.00 -5.53 -10.89
CA THR A 106 12.31 -6.91 -11.24
C THR A 106 12.90 -7.64 -10.04
N ILE A 107 12.96 -8.96 -10.11
CA ILE A 107 13.61 -9.80 -9.09
C ILE A 107 15.10 -9.44 -8.90
N ILE A 108 15.79 -9.04 -9.97
CA ILE A 108 17.21 -8.67 -9.94
C ILE A 108 17.41 -7.25 -9.40
N ASP A 109 16.48 -6.33 -9.72
CA ASP A 109 16.46 -4.95 -9.24
C ASP A 109 15.09 -4.69 -8.57
N PRO A 110 14.91 -5.18 -7.30
CA PRO A 110 13.58 -5.33 -6.73
C PRO A 110 12.97 -4.03 -6.20
N TYR A 111 13.76 -2.99 -6.03
CA TYR A 111 13.28 -1.72 -5.51
C TYR A 111 14.03 -0.53 -6.10
N TYR A 112 13.37 0.62 -6.09
CA TYR A 112 13.92 1.90 -6.44
C TYR A 112 13.61 2.94 -5.36
N TYR A 113 14.31 4.05 -5.37
CA TYR A 113 14.16 5.10 -4.37
C TYR A 113 13.54 6.34 -5.00
N LEU A 114 12.61 6.97 -4.28
CA LEU A 114 11.96 8.20 -4.69
C LEU A 114 12.30 9.35 -3.75
N ASP A 115 12.58 10.50 -4.32
CA ASP A 115 12.51 11.76 -3.59
C ASP A 115 11.05 12.05 -3.22
N ARG A 116 10.79 12.40 -1.96
CA ARG A 116 9.42 12.51 -1.41
C ARG A 116 8.64 13.69 -1.97
N THR A 117 9.33 14.74 -2.35
CA THR A 117 8.74 15.99 -2.86
C THR A 117 8.47 15.90 -4.35
N THR A 118 9.47 15.50 -5.10
CA THR A 118 9.39 15.47 -6.57
C THR A 118 8.83 14.16 -7.13
N LEU A 119 8.87 13.08 -6.34
CA LEU A 119 8.56 11.70 -6.72
C LEU A 119 9.37 11.20 -7.92
N ARG A 120 10.56 11.77 -8.12
CA ARG A 120 11.54 11.29 -9.10
C ARG A 120 12.43 10.24 -8.48
N GLU A 121 12.90 9.32 -9.29
CA GLU A 121 13.89 8.36 -8.85
C GLU A 121 15.21 9.05 -8.49
N VAL A 122 15.78 8.61 -7.39
CA VAL A 122 17.04 9.12 -6.83
C VAL A 122 17.90 7.96 -6.34
N ASN A 123 19.16 8.24 -6.08
CA ASN A 123 20.01 7.29 -5.38
C ASN A 123 19.54 7.12 -3.92
N GLN A 124 19.87 5.96 -3.34
CA GLN A 124 19.58 5.68 -1.93
C GLN A 124 20.15 6.75 -1.01
N HIS A 125 19.29 7.28 -0.14
CA HIS A 125 19.67 8.14 0.99
C HIS A 125 18.59 8.09 2.09
N ASP A 126 18.90 8.57 3.28
CA ASP A 126 18.07 8.39 4.50
C ASP A 126 16.65 8.95 4.39
N GLN A 127 16.43 9.95 3.57
CA GLN A 127 15.10 10.57 3.38
C GLN A 127 14.35 10.00 2.18
N ALA A 128 14.98 9.17 1.36
CA ALA A 128 14.32 8.56 0.21
C ALA A 128 13.27 7.54 0.62
N LEU A 129 12.23 7.43 -0.18
CA LEU A 129 11.19 6.41 -0.05
C LEU A 129 11.56 5.22 -0.93
N ALA A 130 11.79 4.05 -0.34
CA ALA A 130 11.98 2.82 -1.09
C ALA A 130 10.64 2.27 -1.59
N VAL A 131 10.56 1.90 -2.86
CA VAL A 131 9.38 1.27 -3.46
C VAL A 131 9.78 -0.03 -4.12
N MET A 132 9.13 -1.13 -3.75
CA MET A 132 9.20 -2.43 -4.38
C MET A 132 7.88 -2.67 -5.12
N ALA A 133 7.95 -3.01 -6.39
CA ALA A 133 6.79 -3.31 -7.24
C ALA A 133 7.17 -4.40 -8.25
N VAL A 134 7.61 -5.56 -7.73
CA VAL A 134 8.00 -6.71 -8.57
C VAL A 134 6.75 -7.36 -9.15
N ASP A 135 6.63 -7.33 -10.46
CA ASP A 135 5.45 -7.80 -11.19
C ASP A 135 5.32 -9.34 -11.28
N ASN A 136 6.36 -10.07 -10.94
CA ASN A 136 6.40 -11.53 -11.06
C ASN A 136 6.87 -12.23 -9.78
N LEU A 137 6.41 -11.78 -8.61
CA LEU A 137 6.73 -12.40 -7.31
C LEU A 137 6.45 -13.89 -7.23
N PRO A 138 5.37 -14.45 -7.82
CA PRO A 138 5.13 -15.90 -7.80
C PRO A 138 6.25 -16.74 -8.43
N SER A 139 7.04 -16.19 -9.34
CA SER A 139 8.16 -16.91 -9.96
C SER A 139 9.36 -17.10 -9.05
N GLU A 140 9.44 -16.39 -7.92
CA GLU A 140 10.48 -16.59 -6.89
C GLU A 140 10.29 -17.90 -6.12
N LEU A 141 9.04 -18.34 -5.96
CA LEU A 141 8.66 -19.59 -5.30
C LEU A 141 7.74 -20.42 -6.20
N PRO A 142 8.17 -20.82 -7.39
CA PRO A 142 7.29 -21.37 -8.42
C PRO A 142 6.58 -22.67 -7.99
N LYS A 143 7.25 -23.48 -7.17
CA LYS A 143 6.67 -24.73 -6.65
C LYS A 143 5.52 -24.45 -5.68
N ASP A 144 5.72 -23.50 -4.77
CA ASP A 144 4.71 -23.14 -3.75
C ASP A 144 3.55 -22.40 -4.42
N SER A 145 3.86 -21.46 -5.33
CA SER A 145 2.84 -20.75 -6.09
C SER A 145 1.97 -21.69 -6.92
N SER A 146 2.56 -22.64 -7.63
CA SER A 146 1.81 -23.64 -8.42
C SER A 146 0.96 -24.55 -7.54
N LYS A 147 1.38 -24.85 -6.32
CA LYS A 147 0.62 -25.67 -5.39
C LYS A 147 -0.61 -24.94 -4.83
N GLU A 148 -0.47 -23.65 -4.56
CA GLU A 148 -1.54 -22.83 -3.94
C GLU A 148 -2.57 -22.31 -4.98
N PHE A 149 -2.15 -22.10 -6.23
CA PHE A 149 -3.00 -21.56 -7.31
C PHE A 149 -3.39 -22.61 -8.37
N GLY A 150 -2.84 -23.81 -8.33
CA GLY A 150 -3.18 -24.92 -9.22
C GLY A 150 -4.09 -25.90 -8.55
#